data_9401c941b64c668d84356b3863878cd2
#
_entry.id   9401c941b64c668d84356b3863878cd2
#
_cell.length_a   1.000
_cell.length_b   1.000
_cell.length_c   1.000
_cell.angle_alpha   90.00
_cell.angle_beta   90.00
_cell.angle_gamma   90.00
#
_symmetry.space_group_name_H-M   'P 1'
#
loop_
_entity.id
_entity.type
_entity.pdbx_description
1 polymer ?
#
loop_
_entity_poly.entity_id
_entity_poly.type
_entity_poly.pdbx_seq_one_letter_code
_entity_poly.pdbx_strand_id
1 'polypeptide(L)'
;MANNELSLSSLGIQLPYNMQAEQSVLGAALMDETILNRLITEMDPDMFYSEQNRAVYEEMRRLFSESEAVDVITLVDSLAQNGVFKGADDAKVYITRIAETVPAISNVDSYIKIVKEKYQTRRLIEAARDILQQSSEESDSDLLLESAEQKLY
;
A
#
# COMPACT_ATOMS: atom_id res chain seq x y z
N MET A 1 7.76 -22.99 -22.14
CA MET A 1 6.67 -23.51 -21.31
C MET A 1 5.71 -22.38 -21.03
N ALA A 2 4.47 -22.57 -21.37
CA ALA A 2 3.44 -21.61 -20.97
C ALA A 2 3.34 -21.63 -19.45
N ASN A 3 3.63 -20.52 -18.81
CA ASN A 3 3.31 -20.36 -17.41
C ASN A 3 1.80 -20.51 -17.24
N ASN A 4 1.40 -21.58 -16.56
CA ASN A 4 0.01 -21.88 -16.27
C ASN A 4 -0.55 -20.97 -15.13
N GLU A 5 0.09 -19.84 -14.90
CA GLU A 5 -0.38 -18.90 -13.90
C GLU A 5 -1.58 -18.12 -14.41
N LEU A 6 -2.68 -18.19 -13.66
CA LEU A 6 -3.84 -17.35 -13.87
C LEU A 6 -3.46 -15.89 -13.59
N SER A 7 -3.40 -15.08 -14.64
CA SER A 7 -3.21 -13.65 -14.47
C SER A 7 -4.56 -12.96 -14.28
N LEU A 8 -4.61 -11.95 -13.41
CA LEU A 8 -5.83 -11.18 -13.18
C LEU A 8 -6.27 -10.46 -14.46
N SER A 9 -5.30 -10.02 -15.28
CA SER A 9 -5.59 -9.37 -16.56
C SER A 9 -6.29 -10.31 -17.55
N SER A 10 -5.95 -11.60 -17.56
CA SER A 10 -6.61 -12.59 -18.42
C SER A 10 -8.05 -12.86 -17.99
N LEU A 11 -8.37 -12.60 -16.72
CA LEU A 11 -9.73 -12.69 -16.19
C LEU A 11 -10.52 -11.37 -16.35
N GLY A 12 -9.90 -10.32 -16.90
CA GLY A 12 -10.50 -9.00 -17.04
C GLY A 12 -10.63 -8.25 -15.72
N ILE A 13 -9.86 -8.63 -14.71
CA ILE A 13 -9.93 -8.05 -13.36
C ILE A 13 -8.77 -7.08 -13.16
N GLN A 14 -9.09 -5.85 -12.73
CA GLN A 14 -8.12 -4.87 -12.28
C GLN A 14 -8.20 -4.75 -10.76
N LEU A 15 -7.02 -4.67 -10.11
CA LEU A 15 -6.98 -4.48 -8.67
C LEU A 15 -7.47 -3.08 -8.31
N PRO A 16 -8.42 -2.95 -7.38
CA PRO A 16 -8.90 -1.64 -6.98
C PRO A 16 -7.89 -0.90 -6.11
N TYR A 17 -7.79 0.41 -6.32
CA TYR A 17 -7.00 1.32 -5.51
C TYR A 17 -7.55 2.73 -5.63
N ASN A 18 -7.13 3.60 -4.73
CA ASN A 18 -7.45 5.02 -4.79
C ASN A 18 -6.19 5.83 -4.49
N MET A 19 -5.52 6.29 -5.55
CA MET A 19 -4.25 7.02 -5.45
C MET A 19 -4.41 8.31 -4.65
N GLN A 20 -5.51 9.03 -4.86
CA GLN A 20 -5.75 10.29 -4.17
C GLN A 20 -5.93 10.08 -2.67
N ALA A 21 -6.63 9.03 -2.26
CA ALA A 21 -6.79 8.70 -0.85
C ALA A 21 -5.45 8.32 -0.21
N GLU A 22 -4.63 7.52 -0.91
CA GLU A 22 -3.30 7.16 -0.43
C GLU A 22 -2.41 8.38 -0.22
N GLN A 23 -2.36 9.27 -1.20
CA GLN A 23 -1.55 10.48 -1.12
C GLN A 23 -2.08 11.43 -0.04
N SER A 24 -3.39 11.50 0.14
CA SER A 24 -4.01 12.34 1.17
C SER A 24 -3.69 11.85 2.58
N VAL A 25 -3.67 10.55 2.80
CA VAL A 25 -3.27 9.95 4.08
C VAL A 25 -1.82 10.30 4.41
N LEU A 26 -0.92 10.12 3.43
CA LEU A 26 0.50 10.43 3.59
C LEU A 26 0.74 11.92 3.81
N GLY A 27 0.03 12.78 3.06
CA GLY A 27 0.12 14.22 3.22
C GLY A 27 -0.33 14.69 4.60
N ALA A 28 -1.40 14.12 5.12
CA ALA A 28 -1.87 14.42 6.48
C ALA A 28 -0.83 14.02 7.53
N ALA A 29 -0.19 12.86 7.35
CA ALA A 29 0.87 12.40 8.24
C ALA A 29 2.10 13.30 8.22
N LEU A 30 2.41 13.92 7.08
CA LEU A 30 3.50 14.91 6.98
C LEU A 30 3.19 16.19 7.74
N MET A 31 1.92 16.57 7.81
CA MET A 31 1.51 17.82 8.46
C MET A 31 1.32 17.68 9.96
N ASP A 32 1.00 16.47 10.43
CA ASP A 32 0.62 16.25 11.82
C ASP A 32 1.20 14.94 12.33
N GLU A 33 2.14 15.05 13.26
CA GLU A 33 2.81 13.91 13.87
C GLU A 33 1.85 12.99 14.60
N THR A 34 0.75 13.51 15.14
CA THR A 34 -0.27 12.68 15.79
C THR A 34 -0.96 11.77 14.80
N ILE A 35 -1.17 12.24 13.59
CA ILE A 35 -1.71 11.42 12.51
C ILE A 35 -0.70 10.34 12.11
N LEU A 36 0.57 10.69 11.97
CA LEU A 36 1.60 9.70 11.66
C LEU A 36 1.64 8.59 12.73
N ASN A 37 1.65 8.96 13.99
CA ASN A 37 1.64 8.00 15.09
C ASN A 37 0.42 7.07 15.01
N ARG A 38 -0.73 7.62 14.70
CA ARG A 38 -1.95 6.84 14.51
C ARG A 38 -1.83 5.86 13.34
N LEU A 39 -1.31 6.31 12.20
CA LEU A 39 -1.12 5.44 11.04
C LEU A 39 -0.19 4.27 11.34
N ILE A 40 0.89 4.52 12.07
CA ILE A 40 1.84 3.46 12.44
C ILE A 40 1.14 2.35 13.25
N THR A 41 0.18 2.71 14.07
CA THR A 41 -0.62 1.76 14.85
C THR A 41 -1.65 1.02 14.01
N GLU A 42 -2.27 1.69 13.04
CA GLU A 42 -3.44 1.19 12.31
C GLU A 42 -3.15 0.64 10.92
N MET A 43 -2.04 1.01 10.29
CA MET A 43 -1.77 0.71 8.89
C MET A 43 -0.41 0.08 8.67
N ASP A 44 -0.39 -0.95 7.85
CA ASP A 44 0.86 -1.56 7.35
C ASP A 44 1.22 -0.98 5.98
N PRO A 45 2.52 -0.96 5.61
CA PRO A 45 2.94 -0.50 4.28
C PRO A 45 2.24 -1.21 3.12
N ASP A 46 1.92 -2.48 3.28
CA ASP A 46 1.24 -3.28 2.25
C ASP A 46 -0.17 -2.77 1.90
N MET A 47 -0.76 -1.95 2.75
CA MET A 47 -2.06 -1.34 2.49
C MET A 47 -2.02 -0.30 1.38
N PHE A 48 -0.84 0.20 1.04
CA PHE A 48 -0.65 1.12 -0.08
C PHE A 48 -0.41 0.34 -1.37
N TYR A 49 -1.22 0.61 -2.38
CA TYR A 49 -1.10 -0.03 -3.68
C TYR A 49 0.12 0.48 -4.46
N SER A 50 0.33 1.79 -4.44
CA SER A 50 1.44 2.43 -5.14
C SER A 50 2.77 2.06 -4.49
N GLU A 51 3.72 1.57 -5.27
CA GLU A 51 5.08 1.29 -4.80
C GLU A 51 5.73 2.54 -4.22
N GLN A 52 5.51 3.69 -4.84
CA GLN A 52 6.03 4.97 -4.36
C GLN A 52 5.42 5.35 -3.02
N ASN A 53 4.09 5.24 -2.87
CA ASN A 53 3.42 5.53 -1.61
C ASN A 53 3.85 4.58 -0.50
N ARG A 54 4.03 3.31 -0.83
CA ARG A 54 4.54 2.31 0.12
C ARG A 54 5.93 2.68 0.61
N ALA A 55 6.82 3.06 -0.30
CA ALA A 55 8.18 3.47 0.04
C ALA A 55 8.20 4.72 0.92
N VAL A 56 7.36 5.70 0.62
CA VAL A 56 7.22 6.91 1.44
C VAL A 56 6.79 6.55 2.86
N TYR A 57 5.77 5.71 2.97
CA TYR A 57 5.25 5.30 4.28
C TYR A 57 6.27 4.49 5.09
N GLU A 58 6.98 3.58 4.44
CA GLU A 58 8.06 2.81 5.09
C GLU A 58 9.14 3.73 5.67
N GLU A 59 9.55 4.75 4.92
CA GLU A 59 10.54 5.72 5.39
C GLU A 59 10.00 6.60 6.52
N MET A 60 8.73 7.00 6.45
CA MET A 60 8.09 7.72 7.56
C MET A 60 8.14 6.90 8.86
N ARG A 61 7.82 5.61 8.77
CA ARG A 61 7.85 4.70 9.92
C ARG A 61 9.26 4.56 10.47
N ARG A 62 10.24 4.40 9.58
CA ARG A 62 11.64 4.25 9.98
C ARG A 62 12.14 5.49 10.72
N LEU A 63 11.95 6.67 10.14
CA LEU A 63 12.35 7.93 10.75
C LEU A 63 11.67 8.13 12.10
N PHE A 64 10.38 7.85 12.17
CA PHE A 64 9.62 7.94 13.42
C PHE A 64 10.19 7.00 14.49
N SER A 65 10.49 5.75 14.12
CA SER A 65 11.03 4.76 15.05
C SER A 65 12.43 5.12 15.59
N GLU A 66 13.18 5.86 14.78
CA GLU A 66 14.52 6.34 15.15
C GLU A 66 14.48 7.70 15.86
N SER A 67 13.29 8.21 16.17
CA SER A 67 13.06 9.51 16.77
C SER A 67 13.64 10.67 15.97
N GLU A 68 13.70 10.50 14.65
CA GLU A 68 14.13 11.53 13.72
C GLU A 68 12.93 12.35 13.20
N ALA A 69 13.21 13.56 12.75
CA ALA A 69 12.17 14.41 12.17
C ALA A 69 11.63 13.79 10.88
N VAL A 70 10.30 13.84 10.71
CA VAL A 70 9.62 13.39 9.51
C VAL A 70 9.07 14.60 8.78
N ASP A 71 9.80 15.06 7.77
CA ASP A 71 9.43 16.21 6.95
C ASP A 71 9.86 15.99 5.49
N VAL A 72 9.57 16.95 4.64
CA VAL A 72 9.90 16.87 3.20
C VAL A 72 11.40 16.65 3.02
N ILE A 73 12.24 17.36 3.76
CA ILE A 73 13.70 17.32 3.58
C ILE A 73 14.25 15.94 3.97
N THR A 74 13.87 15.45 5.15
CA THR A 74 14.36 14.14 5.64
C THR A 74 13.87 13.00 4.78
N LEU A 75 12.62 13.06 4.32
CA LEU A 75 12.07 12.03 3.43
C LEU A 75 12.74 12.02 2.06
N VAL A 76 12.98 13.18 1.47
CA VAL A 76 13.67 13.26 0.17
C VAL A 76 15.08 12.69 0.28
N ASP A 77 15.82 13.06 1.31
CA ASP A 77 17.17 12.55 1.54
C ASP A 77 17.19 11.02 1.66
N SER A 78 16.27 10.50 2.44
CA SER A 78 16.13 9.06 2.68
C SER A 78 15.70 8.31 1.41
N LEU A 79 14.70 8.81 0.71
CA LEU A 79 14.16 8.16 -0.49
C LEU A 79 15.06 8.26 -1.72
N ALA A 80 15.98 9.22 -1.75
CA ALA A 80 16.94 9.36 -2.85
C ALA A 80 17.82 8.10 -3.02
N GLN A 81 17.94 7.30 -1.97
CA GLN A 81 18.86 6.15 -1.93
C GLN A 81 18.15 4.79 -1.99
N ASN A 82 16.81 4.74 -1.94
CA ASN A 82 16.12 3.46 -1.83
C ASN A 82 15.80 2.76 -3.16
N GLY A 83 16.09 3.41 -4.29
CA GLY A 83 15.91 2.82 -5.62
C GLY A 83 14.49 2.88 -6.21
N VAL A 84 13.48 3.29 -5.45
CA VAL A 84 12.10 3.44 -5.94
C VAL A 84 11.96 4.71 -6.77
N PHE A 85 12.70 5.77 -6.41
CA PHE A 85 12.78 7.02 -7.16
C PHE A 85 14.10 7.09 -7.92
N LYS A 86 14.09 7.79 -9.06
CA LYS A 86 15.28 7.91 -9.92
C LYS A 86 16.37 8.81 -9.34
N GLY A 87 16.18 9.33 -8.15
CA GLY A 87 17.11 10.21 -7.46
C GLY A 87 16.39 11.24 -6.61
N ALA A 88 17.17 12.15 -6.03
CA ALA A 88 16.66 13.15 -5.11
C ALA A 88 15.61 14.09 -5.77
N ASP A 89 15.80 14.44 -7.04
CA ASP A 89 14.90 15.37 -7.73
C ASP A 89 13.50 14.75 -7.93
N ASP A 90 13.43 13.50 -8.36
CA ASP A 90 12.16 12.79 -8.53
C ASP A 90 11.45 12.60 -7.17
N ALA A 91 12.20 12.21 -6.15
CA ALA A 91 11.66 12.08 -4.79
C ALA A 91 11.11 13.42 -4.30
N LYS A 92 11.85 14.51 -4.52
CA LYS A 92 11.43 15.86 -4.11
C LYS A 92 10.13 16.28 -4.78
N VAL A 93 10.00 16.07 -6.09
CA VAL A 93 8.78 16.38 -6.82
C VAL A 93 7.59 15.61 -6.25
N TYR A 94 7.79 14.34 -6.00
CA TYR A 94 6.72 13.46 -5.49
C TYR A 94 6.29 13.85 -4.07
N ILE A 95 7.24 14.02 -3.16
CA ILE A 95 6.94 14.38 -1.76
C ILE A 95 6.33 15.78 -1.67
N THR A 96 6.81 16.73 -2.46
CA THR A 96 6.24 18.08 -2.53
C THR A 96 4.78 18.02 -2.99
N ARG A 97 4.50 17.21 -4.01
CA ARG A 97 3.12 16.99 -4.48
C ARG A 97 2.22 16.44 -3.36
N ILE A 98 2.70 15.44 -2.63
CA ILE A 98 1.96 14.88 -1.49
C ILE A 98 1.69 15.96 -0.44
N ALA A 99 2.71 16.75 -0.10
CA ALA A 99 2.60 17.82 0.90
C ALA A 99 1.61 18.91 0.47
N GLU A 100 1.53 19.21 -0.81
CA GLU A 100 0.64 20.24 -1.36
C GLU A 100 -0.80 19.74 -1.59
N THR A 101 -1.00 18.43 -1.73
CA THR A 101 -2.31 17.85 -2.07
C THR A 101 -3.23 17.74 -0.86
N VAL A 102 -2.81 18.22 0.31
CA VAL A 102 -3.51 17.92 1.56
C VAL A 102 -4.91 18.54 1.60
N PRO A 103 -5.94 17.70 1.56
CA PRO A 103 -7.28 18.12 1.91
C PRO A 103 -7.38 18.30 3.43
N ALA A 104 -8.55 18.79 3.89
CA ALA A 104 -8.76 19.02 5.30
C ALA A 104 -8.40 17.81 6.16
N ILE A 105 -7.53 18.00 7.16
CA ILE A 105 -7.12 16.95 8.12
C ILE A 105 -8.34 16.29 8.78
N SER A 106 -9.45 17.05 8.91
CA SER A 106 -10.71 16.52 9.43
C SER A 106 -11.27 15.33 8.65
N ASN A 107 -10.85 15.13 7.40
CA ASN A 107 -11.31 14.02 6.56
C ASN A 107 -10.38 12.82 6.54
N VAL A 108 -9.32 12.82 7.34
CA VAL A 108 -8.32 11.75 7.32
C VAL A 108 -8.92 10.38 7.60
N ASP A 109 -9.91 10.30 8.48
CA ASP A 109 -10.60 9.05 8.80
C ASP A 109 -11.24 8.42 7.56
N SER A 110 -11.86 9.24 6.73
CA SER A 110 -12.47 8.80 5.48
C SER A 110 -11.44 8.27 4.50
N TYR A 111 -10.29 8.93 4.41
CA TYR A 111 -9.21 8.50 3.50
C TYR A 111 -8.57 7.20 3.96
N ILE A 112 -8.32 7.05 5.26
CA ILE A 112 -7.81 5.81 5.84
C ILE A 112 -8.77 4.66 5.53
N LYS A 113 -10.06 4.88 5.71
CA LYS A 113 -11.10 3.90 5.42
C LYS A 113 -11.07 3.46 3.96
N ILE A 114 -10.98 4.41 3.03
CA ILE A 114 -10.90 4.12 1.59
C ILE A 114 -9.69 3.25 1.29
N VAL A 115 -8.51 3.61 1.80
CA VAL A 115 -7.28 2.84 1.57
C VAL A 115 -7.44 1.41 2.10
N LYS A 116 -7.95 1.25 3.32
CA LYS A 116 -8.15 -0.07 3.94
C LYS A 116 -9.16 -0.92 3.16
N GLU A 117 -10.27 -0.34 2.73
CA GLU A 117 -11.29 -1.06 1.95
C GLU A 117 -10.75 -1.53 0.60
N LYS A 118 -10.00 -0.69 -0.09
CA LYS A 118 -9.36 -1.08 -1.35
C LYS A 118 -8.34 -2.20 -1.14
N TYR A 119 -7.53 -2.10 -0.10
CA TYR A 119 -6.58 -3.14 0.25
C TYR A 119 -7.27 -4.47 0.57
N GLN A 120 -8.32 -4.44 1.37
CA GLN A 120 -9.08 -5.64 1.72
C GLN A 120 -9.67 -6.31 0.48
N THR A 121 -10.22 -5.53 -0.44
CA THR A 121 -10.75 -6.05 -1.70
C THR A 121 -9.66 -6.67 -2.55
N ARG A 122 -8.48 -6.03 -2.64
CA ARG A 122 -7.33 -6.62 -3.36
C ARG A 122 -6.93 -7.97 -2.77
N ARG A 123 -6.89 -8.08 -1.45
CA ARG A 123 -6.55 -9.34 -0.78
C ARG A 123 -7.56 -10.44 -1.10
N LEU A 124 -8.85 -10.11 -1.12
CA LEU A 124 -9.89 -11.07 -1.49
C LEU A 124 -9.76 -11.52 -2.95
N ILE A 125 -9.47 -10.61 -3.85
CA ILE A 125 -9.26 -10.93 -5.28
C ILE A 125 -8.06 -11.86 -5.44
N GLU A 126 -6.96 -11.56 -4.78
CA GLU A 126 -5.75 -12.38 -4.87
C GLU A 126 -5.95 -13.76 -4.23
N ALA A 127 -6.66 -13.84 -3.12
CA ALA A 127 -7.01 -15.11 -2.50
C ALA A 127 -7.90 -15.96 -3.42
N ALA A 128 -8.87 -15.34 -4.07
CA ALA A 128 -9.73 -16.00 -5.03
C ALA A 128 -8.95 -16.51 -6.24
N ARG A 129 -8.02 -15.71 -6.77
CA ARG A 129 -7.12 -16.13 -7.84
C ARG A 129 -6.29 -17.35 -7.42
N ASP A 130 -5.71 -17.30 -6.24
CA ASP A 130 -4.88 -18.41 -5.73
C ASP A 130 -5.71 -19.68 -5.55
N ILE A 131 -6.95 -19.57 -5.10
CA ILE A 131 -7.86 -20.70 -4.98
C ILE A 131 -8.15 -21.31 -6.36
N LEU A 132 -8.45 -20.46 -7.36
CA LEU A 132 -8.66 -20.89 -8.73
C LEU A 132 -7.42 -21.57 -9.32
N GLN A 133 -6.26 -20.99 -9.10
CA GLN A 133 -4.99 -21.55 -9.57
C GLN A 133 -4.74 -22.93 -8.95
N GLN A 134 -4.90 -23.03 -7.66
CA GLN A 134 -4.69 -24.27 -6.93
C GLN A 134 -5.70 -25.37 -7.32
N SER A 135 -6.95 -24.99 -7.62
CA SER A 135 -7.98 -25.95 -8.03
C SER A 135 -7.68 -26.62 -9.38
N SER A 136 -6.85 -25.98 -10.22
CA SER A 136 -6.39 -26.58 -11.47
C SER A 136 -5.20 -27.54 -11.29
N GLU A 137 -4.49 -27.47 -10.18
CA GLU A 137 -3.28 -28.23 -9.91
C GLU A 137 -3.49 -29.37 -8.91
N GLU A 138 -4.40 -29.19 -7.95
CA GLU A 138 -4.68 -30.13 -6.87
C GLU A 138 -5.98 -30.88 -7.13
N SER A 139 -5.93 -32.20 -7.08
CA SER A 139 -7.10 -33.07 -7.30
C SER A 139 -7.82 -33.46 -6.01
N ASP A 140 -7.19 -33.29 -4.84
CA ASP A 140 -7.80 -33.62 -3.55
C ASP A 140 -8.66 -32.45 -3.07
N SER A 141 -9.98 -32.65 -3.06
CA SER A 141 -10.93 -31.60 -2.68
C SER A 141 -10.82 -31.19 -1.21
N ASP A 142 -10.43 -32.09 -0.32
CA ASP A 142 -10.27 -31.77 1.10
C ASP A 142 -9.06 -30.84 1.33
N LEU A 143 -7.96 -31.10 0.62
CA LEU A 143 -6.79 -30.23 0.66
C LEU A 143 -7.09 -28.85 0.06
N LEU A 144 -7.86 -28.80 -1.03
CA LEU A 144 -8.28 -27.54 -1.63
C LEU A 144 -9.14 -26.73 -0.67
N LEU A 145 -10.09 -27.35 -0.01
CA LEU A 145 -10.98 -26.68 0.93
C LEU A 145 -10.20 -26.12 2.12
N GLU A 146 -9.32 -26.92 2.70
CA GLU A 146 -8.46 -26.50 3.81
C GLU A 146 -7.59 -25.30 3.43
N SER A 147 -6.95 -25.37 2.26
CA SER A 147 -6.12 -24.27 1.76
C SER A 147 -6.92 -23.01 1.50
N ALA A 148 -8.13 -23.13 0.95
CA ALA A 148 -9.01 -21.99 0.71
C ALA A 148 -9.42 -21.31 2.02
N GLU A 149 -9.75 -22.08 3.03
CA GLU A 149 -10.09 -21.55 4.36
C GLU A 149 -8.93 -20.75 4.95
N GLN A 150 -7.70 -21.23 4.83
CA GLN A 150 -6.51 -20.53 5.32
C GLN A 150 -6.27 -19.21 4.59
N LYS A 151 -6.54 -19.14 3.29
CA LYS A 151 -6.34 -17.92 2.49
C LYS A 151 -7.38 -16.84 2.76
N LEU A 152 -8.59 -17.22 3.18
CA LEU A 152 -9.69 -16.31 3.45
C LEU A 152 -9.72 -15.81 4.90
N TYR A 153 -9.00 -16.47 5.80
CA TYR A 153 -8.90 -16.12 7.22
C TYR A 153 -7.44 -15.82 7.65
#